data_a25962b92445efeb05255ffdaf64bb38
#
_entry.id   a25962b92445efeb05255ffdaf64bb38
#
_cell.length_a   1.000
_cell.length_b   1.000
_cell.length_c   1.000
_cell.angle_alpha   90.00
_cell.angle_beta   90.00
_cell.angle_gamma   90.00
#
_symmetry.space_group_name_H-M   'P 1'
#
loop_
_entity.id
_entity.type
_entity.pdbx_description
1 polymer ?
#
loop_
_entity_poly.entity_id
_entity_poly.type
_entity_poly.pdbx_seq_one_letter_code
_entity_poly.pdbx_strand_id
1 'polypeptide(L)' 'MKRDSQVFDLISEERNRQMHGIELIASENFVSDEVMEAMGSVLTNKYAEGYPAARYYGGCQVVDKVENLAIERDRKSVV' A
#
# COMPACT_ATOMS: atom_id res chain seq x y z
N MET A 1 8.52 0.43 22.57
CA MET A 1 9.65 0.86 21.72
C MET A 1 9.52 2.35 21.44
N LYS A 2 10.62 3.06 21.58
CA LYS A 2 10.61 4.51 21.38
C LYS A 2 10.53 4.83 19.89
N ARG A 3 9.66 5.79 19.54
CA ARG A 3 9.50 6.25 18.16
C ARG A 3 10.77 6.94 17.66
N ASP A 4 11.17 6.63 16.45
CA ASP A 4 12.30 7.30 15.81
C ASP A 4 11.86 8.66 15.28
N SER A 5 12.07 9.71 16.07
CA SER A 5 11.62 11.05 15.71
C SER A 5 12.36 11.62 14.51
N GLN A 6 13.61 11.25 14.27
CA GLN A 6 14.38 11.75 13.12
C GLN A 6 13.74 11.26 11.81
N VAL A 7 13.39 9.98 11.72
CA VAL A 7 12.74 9.43 10.52
C VAL A 7 11.37 10.07 10.30
N PHE A 8 10.56 10.17 11.35
CA PHE A 8 9.21 10.68 11.21
C PHE A 8 9.18 12.20 10.96
N ASP A 9 10.16 12.93 11.46
CA ASP A 9 10.32 14.35 11.14
C ASP A 9 10.64 14.53 9.65
N LEU A 10 11.50 13.66 9.10
CA LEU A 10 11.82 13.70 7.67
C LEU A 10 10.62 13.31 6.80
N ILE A 11 9.81 12.36 7.24
CA ILE A 11 8.57 12.02 6.54
C ILE A 11 7.61 13.22 6.52
N SER A 12 7.48 13.93 7.64
CA SER A 12 6.67 15.15 7.71
C SER A 12 7.20 16.24 6.78
N GLU A 13 8.51 16.38 6.71
CA GLU A 13 9.18 17.33 5.81
C GLU A 13 8.87 16.99 4.35
N GLU A 14 8.96 15.71 3.98
CA GLU A 14 8.66 15.26 2.63
C GLU A 14 7.17 15.47 2.29
N ARG A 15 6.27 15.18 3.25
CA ARG A 15 4.85 15.44 3.06
C ARG A 15 4.60 16.91 2.76
N ASN A 16 5.24 17.80 3.51
CA ASN A 16 5.11 19.24 3.31
C ASN A 16 5.67 19.67 1.95
N ARG A 17 6.79 19.07 1.53
CA ARG A 17 7.36 19.33 0.21
C ARG A 17 6.39 18.95 -0.90
N GLN A 18 5.77 17.77 -0.80
CA GLN A 18 4.80 17.31 -1.79
C GLN A 18 3.55 18.18 -1.84
N MET A 19 3.09 18.66 -0.70
CA MET A 19 1.89 19.51 -0.63
C MET A 19 2.09 20.88 -1.26
N HIS A 20 3.30 21.39 -1.33
CA HIS A 20 3.62 22.72 -1.82
C HIS A 20 4.32 22.73 -3.19
N GLY A 21 4.55 21.56 -3.78
CA GLY A 21 5.19 21.42 -5.08
C GLY A 21 4.23 20.98 -6.15
N ILE A 22 4.63 21.19 -7.40
CA ILE A 22 3.91 20.65 -8.57
C ILE A 22 4.87 19.73 -9.31
N GLU A 23 4.48 18.46 -9.44
CA GLU A 23 5.27 17.46 -10.17
C GLU A 23 4.61 17.20 -11.53
N LEU A 24 5.38 17.45 -12.59
CA LEU A 24 4.89 17.26 -13.96
C LEU A 24 5.46 16.00 -14.61
N ILE A 25 6.07 15.13 -13.81
CA ILE A 25 6.67 13.91 -14.30
C ILE A 25 5.70 12.72 -14.16
N ALA A 26 5.58 11.93 -15.23
CA ALA A 26 4.58 10.86 -15.29
C ALA A 26 4.87 9.68 -14.33
N SER A 27 6.10 9.59 -13.82
CA SER A 27 6.48 8.50 -12.91
C SER A 27 6.00 8.70 -11.48
N GLU A 28 5.49 9.87 -11.14
CA GLU A 28 5.01 10.17 -9.79
C GLU A 28 3.51 10.33 -9.76
N ASN A 29 2.90 9.82 -8.69
CA ASN A 29 1.47 9.86 -8.50
C ASN A 29 1.13 10.05 -7.03
N PHE A 30 0.19 10.94 -6.75
CA PHE A 30 -0.33 11.14 -5.40
C PHE A 30 -1.46 10.15 -5.15
N VAL A 31 -1.22 9.20 -4.26
CA VAL A 31 -2.23 8.22 -3.89
C VAL A 31 -3.12 8.78 -2.77
N SER A 32 -4.29 8.19 -2.61
CA SER A 32 -5.21 8.56 -1.53
C SER A 32 -4.64 8.18 -0.16
N ASP A 33 -5.13 8.81 0.88
CA ASP A 33 -4.74 8.49 2.26
C ASP A 33 -5.04 7.03 2.59
N GLU A 34 -6.13 6.49 2.09
CA GLU A 34 -6.50 5.09 2.32
C GLU A 34 -5.52 4.11 1.69
N VAL A 35 -5.00 4.43 0.50
CA VAL A 35 -3.96 3.60 -0.14
C VAL A 35 -2.70 3.59 0.70
N MET A 36 -2.25 4.76 1.17
CA MET A 36 -1.08 4.84 2.02
C MET A 36 -1.28 4.10 3.34
N GLU A 37 -2.46 4.19 3.93
CA GLU A 37 -2.80 3.47 5.16
C GLU A 37 -2.73 1.95 4.95
N ALA A 38 -3.26 1.45 3.85
CA ALA A 38 -3.21 0.03 3.52
C ALA A 38 -1.78 -0.46 3.32
N MET A 39 -0.95 0.31 2.63
CA MET A 39 0.45 -0.03 2.40
C MET A 39 1.28 -0.04 3.69
N GLY A 40 0.96 0.83 4.63
CA GLY A 40 1.64 0.90 5.93
C GLY A 40 1.01 0.01 7.00
N SER A 41 0.13 -0.91 6.62
CA SER A 41 -0.54 -1.81 7.55
C SER A 41 0.24 -3.11 7.74
N VAL A 42 -0.32 -4.01 8.54
CA VAL A 42 0.28 -5.34 8.78
C VAL A 42 0.39 -6.18 7.52
N LEU A 43 -0.32 -5.84 6.46
CA LEU A 43 -0.18 -6.52 5.16
C LEU A 43 1.25 -6.43 4.63
N THR A 44 1.97 -5.37 4.98
CA THR A 44 3.37 -5.17 4.62
C THR A 44 4.28 -6.30 5.13
N ASN A 45 3.89 -6.96 6.22
CA ASN A 45 4.67 -8.03 6.83
C ASN A 45 4.51 -9.39 6.13
N LYS A 46 3.46 -9.55 5.31
CA LYS A 46 3.11 -10.88 4.80
C LYS A 46 3.66 -11.13 3.41
N TYR A 47 4.51 -12.12 3.30
CA TYR A 47 5.00 -12.63 2.02
C TYR A 47 3.96 -13.59 1.44
N ALA A 48 3.51 -13.33 0.23
CA ALA A 48 2.37 -14.05 -0.35
C ALA A 48 2.59 -14.43 -1.81
N GLU A 49 3.78 -14.97 -2.11
CA GLU A 49 4.10 -15.43 -3.45
C GLU A 49 3.11 -16.50 -3.92
N GLY A 50 2.61 -16.34 -5.15
CA GLY A 50 1.60 -17.23 -5.73
C GLY A 50 0.28 -16.49 -5.95
N TYR A 51 -0.79 -17.26 -5.95
CA TYR A 51 -2.16 -16.75 -6.17
C TYR A 51 -3.09 -17.25 -5.07
N PRO A 52 -4.28 -16.64 -4.91
CA PRO A 52 -5.24 -17.12 -3.92
C PRO A 52 -5.48 -18.62 -4.05
N ALA A 53 -5.43 -19.32 -2.91
CA ALA A 53 -5.54 -20.79 -2.82
C ALA A 53 -4.41 -21.56 -3.50
N ALA A 54 -3.38 -20.87 -4.01
CA ALA A 54 -2.22 -21.51 -4.67
C ALA A 54 -0.94 -20.76 -4.27
N ARG A 55 -0.71 -20.65 -2.96
CA ARG A 55 0.45 -19.95 -2.39
C ARG A 55 1.61 -20.88 -2.12
N TYR A 56 2.82 -20.34 -2.22
CA TYR A 56 4.03 -21.07 -1.83
C TYR A 56 4.25 -21.10 -0.32
N TYR A 57 3.61 -20.19 0.41
CA TYR A 57 3.79 -20.04 1.87
C TYR A 57 2.44 -20.13 2.58
N GLY A 58 2.48 -20.59 3.84
CA GLY A 58 1.28 -20.69 4.66
C GLY A 58 0.86 -19.34 5.24
N GLY A 59 -0.32 -19.32 5.87
CA GLY A 59 -0.82 -18.14 6.56
C GLY A 59 -1.35 -17.06 5.64
N CYS A 60 -1.79 -17.41 4.44
CA CYS A 60 -2.26 -16.44 3.44
C CYS A 60 -3.79 -16.35 3.34
N GLN A 61 -4.53 -16.94 4.26
CA GLN A 61 -5.99 -16.98 4.17
C GLN A 61 -6.63 -15.60 4.17
N VAL A 62 -6.07 -14.63 4.89
CA VAL A 62 -6.59 -13.26 4.90
C VAL A 62 -6.08 -12.48 3.69
N VAL A 63 -4.82 -12.65 3.33
CA VAL A 63 -4.26 -12.04 2.11
C VAL A 63 -5.02 -12.52 0.87
N ASP A 64 -5.43 -13.78 0.83
CA ASP A 64 -6.25 -14.31 -0.26
C ASP A 64 -7.57 -13.52 -0.38
N LYS A 65 -8.19 -13.17 0.76
CA LYS A 65 -9.41 -12.36 0.75
C LYS A 65 -9.16 -10.96 0.22
N VAL A 66 -8.03 -10.36 0.56
CA VAL A 66 -7.66 -9.02 0.07
C VAL A 66 -7.46 -9.05 -1.44
N GLU A 67 -6.72 -10.03 -1.94
CA GLU A 67 -6.45 -10.14 -3.37
C GLU A 67 -7.72 -10.45 -4.17
N ASN A 68 -8.57 -11.36 -3.66
CA ASN A 68 -9.84 -11.67 -4.31
C ASN A 68 -10.77 -10.46 -4.34
N LEU A 69 -10.77 -9.65 -3.29
CA LEU A 69 -11.54 -8.41 -3.26
C LEU A 69 -11.06 -7.44 -4.33
N ALA A 70 -9.75 -7.30 -4.49
CA ALA A 70 -9.17 -6.44 -5.53
C ALA A 70 -9.56 -6.91 -6.93
N ILE A 71 -9.49 -8.22 -7.18
CA ILE A 71 -9.89 -8.81 -8.46
C ILE A 71 -11.37 -8.53 -8.74
N GLU A 72 -12.22 -8.72 -7.76
CA GLU A 72 -13.66 -8.51 -7.90
C GLU A 72 -13.98 -7.04 -8.22
N ARG A 73 -13.37 -6.13 -7.49
CA ARG A 73 -13.60 -4.69 -7.70
C ARG A 73 -13.07 -4.21 -9.03
N ASP A 74 -11.95 -4.74 -9.49
CA ASP A 74 -11.40 -4.43 -10.80
C ASP A 74 -12.36 -4.86 -11.91
N ARG A 75 -12.91 -6.05 -11.83
CA ARG A 75 -13.89 -6.54 -12.79
C ARG A 75 -15.12 -5.66 -12.87
N LYS A 76 -15.60 -5.15 -11.74
CA LYS A 76 -16.77 -4.28 -11.70
C LYS A 76 -16.49 -2.91 -12.32
N SER A 77 -15.24 -2.45 -12.25
CA SER A 77 -14.87 -1.13 -12.79
C SER A 77 -14.66 -1.13 -14.30
N VAL A 78 -14.54 -2.29 -14.93
CA VAL A 78 -14.26 -2.43 -16.36
C VAL A 78 -15.53 -2.52 -17.20
N VAL A 79 -16.68 -2.45 -16.59
CA VAL A 79 -17.98 -2.54 -17.29
C VAL A 79 -18.30 -1.30 -18.11
#